data_19705b2ae60b654ee302cad06caf0fda
#
_entry.id   19705b2ae60b654ee302cad06caf0fda
#
_cell.length_a   1.000
_cell.length_b   1.000
_cell.length_c   1.000
_cell.angle_alpha   90.00
_cell.angle_beta   90.00
_cell.angle_gamma   90.00
#
_symmetry.space_group_name_H-M   'P 1'
#
loop_
_entity.id
_entity.type
_entity.pdbx_description
1 polymer ?
#
loop_
_entity_poly.entity_id
_entity_poly.type
_entity_poly.pdbx_seq_one_letter_code
_entity_poly.pdbx_strand_id
1 'polypeptide(L)'
;QSTAAAAALLPQPASIPFIPLPIRVISEAAPPLHHSTRSSAFKYYMDHIYLSATQISALEENTRGQSSSVDWHEARRYRITSTTVHSISTHQRDFNKLAKTILQHRGSDLTSNLAVRHGILNEELCRRRYVNEQAKNGVCSTTYPCGLVVDPTTPYICCSPDAVIMEKANNIISYGILECKCVFSEPGAIWDDLIHGREHFCLERYSGRLRLRPGHPYYYQLIALMGILDLPGVDICIMKNEEIYIERLINDENVWFTVKNQTVQRCNLRLSNHTVFAYRSTAIMLDSFDLLVSIFPF
;
A
#
# COMPACT_ATOMS: atom_id res chain seq x y z
N GLN A 1 20.54 4.67 -48.63
CA GLN A 1 19.36 3.77 -48.50
C GLN A 1 19.21 3.42 -47.01
N SER A 2 18.25 4.05 -46.38
CA SER A 2 17.91 3.86 -44.96
C SER A 2 16.85 2.78 -44.89
N THR A 3 17.18 1.66 -44.28
CA THR A 3 16.21 0.63 -43.91
C THR A 3 15.67 0.94 -42.53
N ALA A 4 14.50 1.57 -42.47
CA ALA A 4 13.72 1.67 -41.25
C ALA A 4 13.16 0.26 -40.92
N ALA A 5 13.69 -0.36 -39.87
CA ALA A 5 13.14 -1.58 -39.31
C ALA A 5 11.78 -1.25 -38.68
N ALA A 6 10.70 -1.76 -39.27
CA ALA A 6 9.36 -1.72 -38.67
C ALA A 6 9.37 -2.49 -37.36
N ALA A 7 9.21 -1.78 -36.25
CA ALA A 7 8.95 -2.39 -34.96
C ALA A 7 7.58 -3.10 -35.04
N ALA A 8 7.58 -4.42 -35.06
CA ALA A 8 6.39 -5.22 -34.98
C ALA A 8 5.67 -4.90 -33.67
N LEU A 9 4.50 -4.30 -33.75
CA LEU A 9 3.57 -4.13 -32.63
C LEU A 9 3.24 -5.53 -32.10
N LEU A 10 3.75 -5.85 -30.92
CA LEU A 10 3.32 -7.02 -30.18
C LEU A 10 1.80 -6.94 -29.99
N PRO A 11 1.04 -8.02 -30.22
CA PRO A 11 -0.40 -8.01 -30.02
C PRO A 11 -0.68 -7.58 -28.58
N GLN A 12 -1.59 -6.61 -28.43
CA GLN A 12 -2.06 -6.23 -27.09
C GLN A 12 -2.61 -7.49 -26.41
N PRO A 13 -2.25 -7.76 -25.15
CA PRO A 13 -2.79 -8.90 -24.46
C PRO A 13 -4.31 -8.78 -24.44
N ALA A 14 -4.99 -9.84 -24.87
CA ALA A 14 -6.43 -9.98 -24.74
C ALA A 14 -6.81 -9.56 -23.32
N SER A 15 -7.90 -8.80 -23.15
CA SER A 15 -8.36 -8.30 -21.86
C SER A 15 -8.26 -9.40 -20.81
N ILE A 16 -7.32 -9.23 -19.86
CA ILE A 16 -7.10 -10.20 -18.79
C ILE A 16 -8.41 -10.27 -18.00
N PRO A 17 -9.03 -11.46 -17.85
CA PRO A 17 -10.29 -11.56 -17.15
C PRO A 17 -10.13 -11.04 -15.72
N PHE A 18 -11.06 -10.20 -15.31
CA PHE A 18 -11.13 -9.68 -13.96
C PHE A 18 -11.28 -10.85 -12.97
N ILE A 19 -10.36 -10.94 -12.02
CA ILE A 19 -10.53 -11.78 -10.85
C ILE A 19 -11.10 -10.87 -9.76
N PRO A 20 -12.35 -11.09 -9.30
CA PRO A 20 -12.84 -10.41 -8.12
C PRO A 20 -11.87 -10.71 -6.98
N LEU A 21 -11.30 -9.68 -6.36
CA LEU A 21 -10.58 -9.88 -5.12
C LEU A 21 -11.52 -10.58 -4.15
N PRO A 22 -11.06 -11.57 -3.39
CA PRO A 22 -11.80 -12.12 -2.28
C PRO A 22 -11.88 -11.03 -1.19
N ILE A 23 -12.65 -9.98 -1.48
CA ILE A 23 -12.99 -9.01 -0.45
C ILE A 23 -13.85 -9.79 0.53
N ARG A 24 -13.40 -9.88 1.77
CA ARG A 24 -14.23 -10.41 2.84
C ARG A 24 -15.61 -9.81 2.69
N VAL A 25 -16.61 -10.63 2.37
CA VAL A 25 -18.01 -10.23 2.43
C VAL A 25 -18.33 -10.05 3.91
N ILE A 26 -17.90 -8.92 4.44
CA ILE A 26 -18.38 -8.48 5.74
C ILE A 26 -19.80 -8.06 5.47
N SER A 27 -20.74 -8.84 6.01
CA SER A 27 -22.10 -8.38 6.20
C SER A 27 -22.03 -6.92 6.63
N GLU A 28 -22.57 -6.05 5.82
CA GLU A 28 -22.59 -4.59 5.90
C GLU A 28 -22.00 -4.06 7.22
N ALA A 29 -20.81 -3.47 7.16
CA ALA A 29 -20.26 -2.79 8.33
C ALA A 29 -21.30 -1.77 8.73
N ALA A 30 -22.09 -2.08 9.77
CA ALA A 30 -23.11 -1.18 10.25
C ALA A 30 -22.44 0.17 10.53
N PRO A 31 -22.97 1.28 10.05
CA PRO A 31 -22.43 2.58 10.38
C PRO A 31 -22.36 2.67 11.90
N PRO A 32 -21.32 3.29 12.48
CA PRO A 32 -21.15 3.37 13.93
C PRO A 32 -22.41 3.92 14.59
N LEU A 33 -23.06 3.09 15.41
CA LEU A 33 -24.44 3.27 15.91
C LEU A 33 -24.62 4.39 16.94
N HIS A 34 -23.59 5.12 17.35
CA HIS A 34 -23.64 5.94 18.56
C HIS A 34 -23.20 7.40 18.45
N HIS A 35 -23.17 7.98 17.27
CA HIS A 35 -22.99 9.43 17.18
C HIS A 35 -24.28 10.13 16.81
N SER A 36 -24.59 11.24 17.51
CA SER A 36 -25.67 12.14 17.12
C SER A 36 -25.55 12.38 15.60
N THR A 37 -26.53 11.91 14.83
CA THR A 37 -26.60 12.04 13.37
C THR A 37 -26.54 13.52 12.90
N ARG A 38 -26.49 14.47 13.84
CA ARG A 38 -26.36 15.90 13.62
C ARG A 38 -24.95 16.44 13.78
N SER A 39 -23.94 15.63 14.18
CA SER A 39 -22.60 16.18 14.32
C SER A 39 -21.96 16.38 12.92
N SER A 40 -21.25 17.48 12.76
CA SER A 40 -20.49 17.79 11.54
C SER A 40 -19.46 16.71 11.23
N ALA A 41 -18.90 16.10 12.27
CA ALA A 41 -17.96 15.01 12.19
C ALA A 41 -18.58 13.73 11.59
N PHE A 42 -19.80 13.36 12.03
CA PHE A 42 -20.49 12.22 11.44
C PHE A 42 -20.83 12.45 9.97
N LYS A 43 -21.30 13.66 9.63
CA LYS A 43 -21.57 14.01 8.24
C LYS A 43 -20.30 13.86 7.38
N TYR A 44 -19.19 14.41 7.84
CA TYR A 44 -17.91 14.32 7.14
C TYR A 44 -17.46 12.86 6.95
N TYR A 45 -17.59 12.02 8.00
CA TYR A 45 -17.30 10.61 7.92
C TYR A 45 -18.12 9.92 6.84
N MET A 46 -19.42 10.17 6.79
CA MET A 46 -20.31 9.59 5.78
C MET A 46 -19.99 10.09 4.37
N ASP A 47 -19.64 11.37 4.23
CA ASP A 47 -19.40 11.99 2.93
C ASP A 47 -18.03 11.63 2.32
N HIS A 48 -17.00 11.35 3.16
CA HIS A 48 -15.62 11.23 2.68
C HIS A 48 -14.90 9.92 3.05
N ILE A 49 -15.35 9.23 4.08
CA ILE A 49 -14.62 8.09 4.66
C ILE A 49 -15.36 6.78 4.46
N TYR A 50 -16.64 6.74 4.88
CA TYR A 50 -17.44 5.54 4.80
C TYR A 50 -17.67 5.11 3.35
N LEU A 51 -17.51 3.82 3.10
CA LEU A 51 -17.83 3.18 1.83
C LEU A 51 -18.54 1.85 2.12
N SER A 52 -19.61 1.59 1.42
CA SER A 52 -20.22 0.26 1.40
C SER A 52 -19.31 -0.74 0.66
N ALA A 53 -19.53 -2.03 0.84
CA ALA A 53 -18.77 -3.07 0.14
C ALA A 53 -18.80 -2.88 -1.39
N THR A 54 -19.96 -2.51 -1.96
CA THR A 54 -20.10 -2.20 -3.39
C THR A 54 -19.25 -1.00 -3.81
N GLN A 55 -19.22 0.05 -2.99
CA GLN A 55 -18.41 1.24 -3.27
C GLN A 55 -16.90 0.94 -3.14
N ILE A 56 -16.49 0.08 -2.20
CA ILE A 56 -15.09 -0.37 -2.09
C ILE A 56 -14.68 -1.12 -3.36
N SER A 57 -15.51 -2.05 -3.85
CA SER A 57 -15.24 -2.77 -5.10
C SER A 57 -15.16 -1.83 -6.30
N ALA A 58 -16.10 -0.90 -6.44
CA ALA A 58 -16.09 0.07 -7.53
C ALA A 58 -14.88 1.01 -7.47
N LEU A 59 -14.47 1.43 -6.26
CA LEU A 59 -13.27 2.24 -6.08
C LEU A 59 -12.02 1.48 -6.49
N GLU A 60 -11.87 0.22 -6.07
CA GLU A 60 -10.75 -0.62 -6.48
C GLU A 60 -10.68 -0.70 -8.00
N GLU A 61 -11.79 -1.03 -8.65
CA GLU A 61 -11.88 -1.21 -10.10
C GLU A 61 -11.51 0.07 -10.87
N ASN A 62 -12.08 1.21 -10.46
CA ASN A 62 -11.85 2.51 -11.10
C ASN A 62 -10.45 3.08 -10.85
N THR A 63 -9.72 2.56 -9.88
CA THR A 63 -8.41 3.07 -9.48
C THR A 63 -7.23 2.15 -9.81
N ARG A 64 -7.43 1.11 -10.64
CA ARG A 64 -6.36 0.19 -11.07
C ARG A 64 -5.22 0.88 -11.83
N GLY A 65 -5.47 2.04 -12.41
CA GLY A 65 -4.44 2.92 -12.95
C GLY A 65 -3.55 3.59 -11.88
N GLN A 66 -3.87 3.43 -10.60
CA GLN A 66 -3.15 3.96 -9.43
C GLN A 66 -2.79 5.44 -9.61
N SER A 67 -1.51 5.79 -9.63
CA SER A 67 -1.05 7.18 -9.69
C SER A 67 -1.52 7.96 -10.93
N SER A 68 -2.01 7.31 -11.97
CA SER A 68 -2.64 7.96 -13.12
C SER A 68 -4.13 8.28 -12.91
N SER A 69 -4.75 7.78 -11.83
CA SER A 69 -6.17 8.00 -11.53
C SER A 69 -6.35 9.14 -10.53
N VAL A 70 -7.19 10.11 -10.88
CA VAL A 70 -7.57 11.21 -9.97
C VAL A 70 -8.29 10.66 -8.74
N ASP A 71 -9.20 9.70 -8.91
CA ASP A 71 -9.96 9.08 -7.82
C ASP A 71 -9.05 8.36 -6.82
N TRP A 72 -7.94 7.76 -7.31
CA TRP A 72 -6.95 7.14 -6.44
C TRP A 72 -6.27 8.16 -5.52
N HIS A 73 -5.91 9.34 -6.04
CA HIS A 73 -5.33 10.41 -5.25
C HIS A 73 -6.34 10.96 -4.24
N GLU A 74 -7.55 11.24 -4.66
CA GLU A 74 -8.61 11.77 -3.79
C GLU A 74 -8.99 10.78 -2.69
N ALA A 75 -9.20 9.51 -3.00
CA ALA A 75 -9.55 8.52 -2.01
C ALA A 75 -8.43 8.29 -0.98
N ARG A 76 -7.17 8.40 -1.38
CA ARG A 76 -6.00 8.31 -0.48
C ARG A 76 -5.84 9.53 0.41
N ARG A 77 -6.33 10.69 -0.03
CA ARG A 77 -6.17 11.96 0.69
C ARG A 77 -6.70 11.90 2.12
N TYR A 78 -7.78 11.19 2.31
CA TYR A 78 -8.48 11.08 3.59
C TYR A 78 -8.18 9.80 4.36
N ARG A 79 -7.20 9.00 3.93
CA ARG A 79 -6.96 7.67 4.51
C ARG A 79 -5.49 7.45 4.88
N ILE A 80 -5.29 6.64 5.90
CA ILE A 80 -3.99 6.06 6.23
C ILE A 80 -3.69 4.99 5.18
N THR A 81 -2.57 5.10 4.51
CA THR A 81 -2.16 4.12 3.49
C THR A 81 -1.22 3.08 4.09
N SER A 82 -1.17 1.88 3.52
CA SER A 82 -0.22 0.83 3.93
C SER A 82 1.22 1.34 4.06
N THR A 83 1.63 2.28 3.20
CA THR A 83 2.97 2.90 3.25
C THR A 83 3.20 3.80 4.45
N THR A 84 2.15 4.32 5.10
CA THR A 84 2.25 5.21 6.26
C THR A 84 2.00 4.51 7.60
N VAL A 85 1.52 3.27 7.56
CA VAL A 85 1.20 2.48 8.77
C VAL A 85 2.39 2.38 9.73
N HIS A 86 3.60 2.09 9.22
CA HIS A 86 4.80 2.03 10.04
C HIS A 86 5.03 3.34 10.79
N SER A 87 5.05 4.45 10.07
CA SER A 87 5.31 5.77 10.67
C SER A 87 4.31 6.12 11.76
N ILE A 88 3.05 5.70 11.61
CA ILE A 88 2.00 5.96 12.59
C ILE A 88 2.08 4.96 13.76
N SER A 89 2.15 3.67 13.49
CA SER A 89 2.14 2.62 14.53
C SER A 89 3.36 2.66 15.45
N THR A 90 4.50 3.13 14.98
CA THR A 90 5.75 3.20 15.75
C THR A 90 6.04 4.59 16.35
N HIS A 91 5.28 5.62 15.95
CA HIS A 91 5.55 6.99 16.38
C HIS A 91 5.32 7.18 17.88
N GLN A 92 6.26 7.82 18.58
CA GLN A 92 6.21 7.98 20.04
C GLN A 92 6.13 9.44 20.53
N ARG A 93 6.34 10.41 19.63
CA ARG A 93 6.45 11.82 20.00
C ARG A 93 5.41 12.65 19.24
N ASP A 94 5.72 13.85 18.88
CA ASP A 94 4.84 14.84 18.26
C ASP A 94 4.05 14.30 17.03
N PHE A 95 2.85 13.80 17.29
CA PHE A 95 1.97 13.26 16.25
C PHE A 95 1.47 14.36 15.28
N ASN A 96 1.31 15.60 15.77
CA ASN A 96 0.90 16.72 14.91
C ASN A 96 1.97 17.02 13.85
N LYS A 97 3.24 16.93 14.23
CA LYS A 97 4.33 17.08 13.29
C LYS A 97 4.33 15.94 12.26
N LEU A 98 4.13 14.69 12.70
CA LEU A 98 4.02 13.55 11.81
C LEU A 98 2.85 13.71 10.83
N ALA A 99 1.67 14.07 11.31
CA ALA A 99 0.48 14.28 10.49
C ALA A 99 0.72 15.36 9.42
N LYS A 100 1.29 16.51 9.80
CA LYS A 100 1.67 17.57 8.85
C LYS A 100 2.64 17.06 7.79
N THR A 101 3.66 16.29 8.18
CA THR A 101 4.63 15.72 7.25
C THR A 101 3.95 14.76 6.25
N ILE A 102 3.07 13.87 6.74
CA ILE A 102 2.34 12.94 5.86
C ILE A 102 1.45 13.71 4.88
N LEU A 103 0.73 14.74 5.34
CA LEU A 103 -0.15 15.53 4.49
C LEU A 103 0.62 16.36 3.45
N GLN A 104 1.76 16.94 3.82
CA GLN A 104 2.63 17.68 2.90
C GLN A 104 3.18 16.79 1.80
N HIS A 105 3.62 15.57 2.12
CA HIS A 105 4.12 14.63 1.12
C HIS A 105 3.04 14.17 0.12
N ARG A 106 1.77 14.16 0.49
CA ARG A 106 0.68 13.80 -0.42
C ARG A 106 0.41 14.82 -1.52
N GLY A 107 0.77 16.07 -1.28
CA GLY A 107 0.60 17.16 -2.26
C GLY A 107 1.87 17.49 -3.06
N SER A 108 3.00 16.85 -2.76
CA SER A 108 4.27 17.15 -3.41
C SER A 108 4.49 16.25 -4.64
N ASP A 109 5.00 16.86 -5.72
CA ASP A 109 5.52 16.10 -6.85
C ASP A 109 6.85 15.47 -6.46
N LEU A 110 6.82 14.17 -6.16
CA LEU A 110 8.01 13.40 -5.80
C LEU A 110 8.79 12.91 -7.03
N THR A 111 8.34 13.18 -8.25
CA THR A 111 9.02 12.72 -9.49
C THR A 111 10.36 13.41 -9.71
N SER A 112 10.62 14.53 -9.05
CA SER A 112 11.95 15.15 -9.00
C SER A 112 12.98 14.32 -8.23
N ASN A 113 12.56 13.43 -7.34
CA ASN A 113 13.43 12.51 -6.63
C ASN A 113 13.83 11.35 -7.56
N LEU A 114 15.13 11.22 -7.85
CA LEU A 114 15.67 10.21 -8.75
C LEU A 114 15.32 8.78 -8.34
N ALA A 115 15.32 8.47 -7.05
CA ALA A 115 15.00 7.13 -6.56
C ALA A 115 13.51 6.81 -6.75
N VAL A 116 12.61 7.76 -6.51
CA VAL A 116 11.17 7.62 -6.75
C VAL A 116 10.90 7.44 -8.25
N ARG A 117 11.49 8.29 -9.08
CA ARG A 117 11.37 8.19 -10.53
C ARG A 117 11.90 6.86 -11.05
N HIS A 118 13.06 6.39 -10.55
CA HIS A 118 13.62 5.08 -10.88
C HIS A 118 12.63 3.97 -10.53
N GLY A 119 12.02 4.03 -9.34
CA GLY A 119 10.99 3.08 -8.90
C GLY A 119 9.84 2.97 -9.89
N ILE A 120 9.23 4.10 -10.21
CA ILE A 120 8.07 4.18 -11.13
C ILE A 120 8.43 3.62 -12.52
N LEU A 121 9.57 4.01 -13.08
CA LEU A 121 9.97 3.60 -14.41
C LEU A 121 10.32 2.10 -14.52
N ASN A 122 10.71 1.46 -13.42
CA ASN A 122 11.18 0.08 -13.43
C ASN A 122 10.20 -0.93 -12.80
N GLU A 123 9.08 -0.49 -12.27
CA GLU A 123 8.10 -1.35 -11.60
C GLU A 123 7.58 -2.45 -12.52
N GLU A 124 7.21 -2.11 -13.77
CA GLU A 124 6.73 -3.08 -14.75
C GLU A 124 7.82 -4.10 -15.13
N LEU A 125 9.08 -3.66 -15.22
CA LEU A 125 10.21 -4.56 -15.46
C LEU A 125 10.39 -5.51 -14.26
N CYS A 126 10.26 -5.00 -13.04
CA CYS A 126 10.33 -5.80 -11.82
C CYS A 126 9.25 -6.89 -11.80
N ARG A 127 7.99 -6.54 -12.13
CA ARG A 127 6.88 -7.50 -12.23
C ARG A 127 7.16 -8.60 -13.25
N ARG A 128 7.64 -8.23 -14.44
CA ARG A 128 7.99 -9.23 -15.48
C ARG A 128 9.11 -10.16 -15.04
N ARG A 129 10.13 -9.64 -14.35
CA ARG A 129 11.23 -10.45 -13.82
C ARG A 129 10.75 -11.40 -12.73
N TYR A 130 9.86 -10.93 -11.86
CA TYR A 130 9.21 -11.78 -10.86
C TYR A 130 8.52 -12.98 -11.53
N VAL A 131 7.65 -12.75 -12.52
CA VAL A 131 6.94 -13.83 -13.23
C VAL A 131 7.92 -14.80 -13.89
N ASN A 132 8.98 -14.29 -14.53
CA ASN A 132 10.00 -15.13 -15.17
C ASN A 132 10.75 -15.98 -14.14
N GLU A 133 11.05 -15.45 -12.96
CA GLU A 133 11.75 -16.19 -11.90
C GLU A 133 10.84 -17.28 -11.31
N GLN A 134 9.57 -16.98 -11.10
CA GLN A 134 8.59 -17.98 -10.66
C GLN A 134 8.46 -19.13 -11.69
N ALA A 135 8.45 -18.80 -12.98
CA ALA A 135 8.43 -19.81 -14.04
C ALA A 135 9.66 -20.74 -14.02
N LYS A 136 10.86 -20.21 -13.75
CA LYS A 136 12.07 -21.04 -13.57
C LYS A 136 11.95 -22.00 -12.38
N ASN A 137 11.22 -21.61 -11.35
CA ASN A 137 10.93 -22.41 -10.18
C ASN A 137 9.72 -23.36 -10.37
N GLY A 138 9.18 -23.46 -11.59
CA GLY A 138 8.06 -24.35 -11.92
C GLY A 138 6.69 -23.80 -11.48
N VAL A 139 6.59 -22.52 -11.09
CA VAL A 139 5.34 -21.88 -10.70
C VAL A 139 4.82 -21.02 -11.84
N CYS A 140 3.61 -21.34 -12.33
CA CYS A 140 2.93 -20.50 -13.32
C CYS A 140 2.22 -19.37 -12.61
N SER A 141 2.82 -18.17 -12.65
CA SER A 141 2.29 -16.98 -12.01
C SER A 141 1.76 -15.98 -13.03
N THR A 142 0.59 -15.41 -12.73
CA THR A 142 -0.01 -14.30 -13.49
C THR A 142 -0.28 -13.15 -12.55
N THR A 143 0.10 -11.93 -12.97
CA THR A 143 -0.13 -10.72 -12.18
C THR A 143 -1.31 -9.93 -12.74
N TYR A 144 -2.15 -9.41 -11.85
CA TYR A 144 -3.31 -8.60 -12.19
C TYR A 144 -3.20 -7.23 -11.53
N PRO A 145 -3.55 -6.15 -12.23
CA PRO A 145 -3.56 -4.82 -11.64
C PRO A 145 -4.55 -4.76 -10.49
N CYS A 146 -4.19 -4.04 -9.45
CA CYS A 146 -5.04 -3.78 -8.30
C CYS A 146 -5.13 -2.27 -8.06
N GLY A 147 -6.33 -1.81 -7.77
CA GLY A 147 -6.58 -0.42 -7.41
C GLY A 147 -6.45 -0.16 -5.91
N LEU A 148 -7.17 0.85 -5.45
CA LEU A 148 -7.21 1.21 -4.04
C LEU A 148 -8.25 0.37 -3.30
N VAL A 149 -7.82 -0.43 -2.36
CA VAL A 149 -8.68 -1.22 -1.48
C VAL A 149 -8.78 -0.55 -0.12
N VAL A 150 -10.00 -0.28 0.32
CA VAL A 150 -10.29 0.28 1.63
C VAL A 150 -10.64 -0.84 2.60
N ASP A 151 -10.07 -0.81 3.81
CA ASP A 151 -10.41 -1.77 4.86
C ASP A 151 -11.88 -1.59 5.26
N PRO A 152 -12.75 -2.58 5.05
CA PRO A 152 -14.19 -2.44 5.30
C PRO A 152 -14.54 -2.28 6.78
N THR A 153 -13.67 -2.75 7.67
CA THR A 153 -13.87 -2.60 9.14
C THR A 153 -13.28 -1.32 9.69
N THR A 154 -12.38 -0.69 8.93
CA THR A 154 -11.66 0.53 9.32
C THR A 154 -11.50 1.43 8.09
N PRO A 155 -12.58 2.08 7.59
CA PRO A 155 -12.60 2.73 6.28
C PRO A 155 -11.63 3.89 6.08
N TYR A 156 -10.98 4.34 7.14
CA TYR A 156 -9.90 5.33 7.06
C TYR A 156 -8.50 4.70 6.86
N ILE A 157 -8.42 3.37 6.68
CA ILE A 157 -7.20 2.66 6.29
C ILE A 157 -7.39 2.07 4.89
N CYS A 158 -6.37 2.18 4.05
CA CYS A 158 -6.40 1.64 2.69
C CYS A 158 -5.03 1.16 2.22
N CYS A 159 -5.04 0.41 1.14
CA CYS A 159 -3.82 -0.03 0.46
C CYS A 159 -3.99 -0.06 -1.06
N SER A 160 -2.88 -0.11 -1.77
CA SER A 160 -2.80 -0.34 -3.21
C SER A 160 -1.55 -1.18 -3.46
N PRO A 161 -1.64 -2.50 -3.57
CA PRO A 161 -0.51 -3.33 -3.95
C PRO A 161 -0.15 -3.11 -5.41
N ASP A 162 1.09 -3.41 -5.79
CA ASP A 162 1.53 -3.27 -7.18
C ASP A 162 0.86 -4.31 -8.09
N ALA A 163 0.51 -5.49 -7.55
CA ALA A 163 -0.33 -6.47 -8.24
C ALA A 163 -0.97 -7.49 -7.27
N VAL A 164 -2.02 -8.14 -7.74
CA VAL A 164 -2.49 -9.43 -7.20
C VAL A 164 -1.87 -10.53 -8.03
N ILE A 165 -1.42 -11.59 -7.39
CA ILE A 165 -0.83 -12.77 -8.04
C ILE A 165 -1.87 -13.90 -8.05
N MET A 166 -2.02 -14.54 -9.19
CA MET A 166 -2.61 -15.86 -9.30
C MET A 166 -1.51 -16.86 -9.63
N GLU A 167 -1.33 -17.84 -8.79
CA GLU A 167 -0.37 -18.93 -9.00
C GLU A 167 -1.11 -20.21 -9.27
N LYS A 168 -0.61 -20.96 -10.25
CA LYS A 168 -1.07 -22.31 -10.54
C LYS A 168 0.09 -23.28 -10.40
N ALA A 169 -0.02 -24.19 -9.43
CA ALA A 169 0.92 -25.26 -9.22
C ALA A 169 0.14 -26.56 -8.93
N ASN A 170 0.51 -27.66 -9.58
CA ASN A 170 -0.13 -28.98 -9.37
C ASN A 170 -1.67 -28.94 -9.46
N ASN A 171 -2.23 -28.18 -10.40
CA ASN A 171 -3.67 -27.93 -10.56
C ASN A 171 -4.36 -27.20 -9.39
N ILE A 172 -3.60 -26.68 -8.43
CA ILE A 172 -4.10 -25.82 -7.36
C ILE A 172 -3.91 -24.39 -7.80
N ILE A 173 -4.96 -23.59 -7.66
CA ILE A 173 -4.90 -22.13 -7.87
C ILE A 173 -4.86 -21.46 -6.50
N SER A 174 -3.91 -20.59 -6.31
CA SER A 174 -3.79 -19.75 -5.12
C SER A 174 -3.63 -18.28 -5.51
N TYR A 175 -4.02 -17.41 -4.59
CA TYR A 175 -3.90 -15.96 -4.76
C TYR A 175 -2.97 -15.38 -3.69
N GLY A 176 -2.24 -14.36 -4.08
CA GLY A 176 -1.34 -13.62 -3.22
C GLY A 176 -1.19 -12.19 -3.69
N ILE A 177 -0.27 -11.48 -3.09
CA ILE A 177 0.05 -10.08 -3.38
C ILE A 177 1.48 -10.01 -3.90
N LEU A 178 1.73 -9.12 -4.85
CA LEU A 178 3.07 -8.72 -5.25
C LEU A 178 3.29 -7.26 -4.88
N GLU A 179 4.40 -6.99 -4.23
CA GLU A 179 4.91 -5.64 -3.97
C GLU A 179 6.32 -5.53 -4.55
N CYS A 180 6.53 -4.60 -5.46
CA CYS A 180 7.78 -4.37 -6.16
C CYS A 180 8.56 -3.21 -5.54
N LYS A 181 9.88 -3.37 -5.41
CA LYS A 181 10.77 -2.29 -4.97
C LYS A 181 11.98 -2.23 -5.89
N CYS A 182 12.14 -1.13 -6.62
CA CYS A 182 13.26 -0.94 -7.53
C CYS A 182 14.31 -0.06 -6.84
N VAL A 183 15.42 -0.65 -6.48
CA VAL A 183 16.50 0.03 -5.75
C VAL A 183 17.45 0.70 -6.73
N PHE A 184 17.58 2.02 -6.64
CA PHE A 184 18.61 2.74 -7.36
C PHE A 184 19.99 2.38 -6.80
N SER A 185 20.90 1.91 -7.63
CA SER A 185 22.26 1.53 -7.24
C SER A 185 23.25 1.77 -8.38
N GLU A 186 24.51 1.92 -8.04
CA GLU A 186 25.59 2.00 -9.03
C GLU A 186 25.72 0.68 -9.81
N PRO A 187 26.16 0.71 -11.07
CA PRO A 187 26.46 -0.49 -11.83
C PRO A 187 27.49 -1.36 -11.10
N GLY A 188 27.21 -2.66 -11.02
CA GLY A 188 28.11 -3.61 -10.37
C GLY A 188 28.01 -3.68 -8.82
N ALA A 189 27.23 -2.81 -8.18
CA ALA A 189 27.02 -2.91 -6.73
C ALA A 189 26.41 -4.27 -6.37
N ILE A 190 26.93 -4.93 -5.34
CA ILE A 190 26.36 -6.16 -4.78
C ILE A 190 25.40 -5.83 -3.63
N TRP A 191 24.58 -6.81 -3.18
CA TRP A 191 23.64 -6.59 -2.08
C TRP A 191 24.31 -6.15 -0.79
N ASP A 192 25.50 -6.66 -0.51
CA ASP A 192 26.24 -6.31 0.71
C ASP A 192 26.71 -4.84 0.71
N ASP A 193 27.02 -4.27 -0.45
CA ASP A 193 27.33 -2.84 -0.57
C ASP A 193 26.14 -1.97 -0.13
N LEU A 194 24.93 -2.38 -0.50
CA LEU A 194 23.72 -1.65 -0.13
C LEU A 194 23.38 -1.84 1.36
N ILE A 195 23.59 -3.04 1.89
CA ILE A 195 23.32 -3.36 3.31
C ILE A 195 24.28 -2.58 4.22
N HIS A 196 25.56 -2.51 3.87
CA HIS A 196 26.56 -1.81 4.70
C HIS A 196 26.63 -0.31 4.41
N GLY A 197 26.37 0.09 3.16
CA GLY A 197 26.47 1.49 2.74
C GLY A 197 25.22 2.33 3.05
N ARG A 198 24.10 1.73 3.44
CA ARG A 198 22.85 2.43 3.73
C ARG A 198 22.29 2.03 5.09
N GLU A 199 22.30 2.96 6.03
CA GLU A 199 21.89 2.74 7.43
C GLU A 199 20.50 2.08 7.57
N HIS A 200 19.57 2.43 6.69
CA HIS A 200 18.19 1.93 6.74
C HIS A 200 17.82 1.12 5.51
N PHE A 201 18.77 0.31 5.00
CA PHE A 201 18.44 -0.58 3.87
C PHE A 201 17.43 -1.65 4.30
N CYS A 202 16.51 -1.97 3.40
CA CYS A 202 15.39 -2.87 3.70
C CYS A 202 15.78 -4.34 3.92
N LEU A 203 16.92 -4.77 3.35
CA LEU A 203 17.44 -6.12 3.52
C LEU A 203 18.55 -6.18 4.57
N GLU A 204 18.70 -7.34 5.17
CA GLU A 204 19.82 -7.68 6.06
C GLU A 204 20.31 -9.09 5.82
N ARG A 205 21.52 -9.42 6.32
CA ARG A 205 22.02 -10.79 6.41
C ARG A 205 21.60 -11.42 7.73
N TYR A 206 20.88 -12.53 7.65
CA TYR A 206 20.55 -13.36 8.81
C TYR A 206 20.95 -14.80 8.52
N SER A 207 21.81 -15.37 9.34
CA SER A 207 22.39 -16.71 9.13
C SER A 207 22.93 -16.92 7.69
N GLY A 208 23.60 -15.89 7.15
CA GLY A 208 24.20 -15.91 5.82
C GLY A 208 23.23 -15.70 4.64
N ARG A 209 21.92 -15.68 4.89
CA ARG A 209 20.88 -15.46 3.86
C ARG A 209 20.36 -14.03 3.90
N LEU A 210 19.95 -13.52 2.75
CA LEU A 210 19.22 -12.26 2.68
C LEU A 210 17.83 -12.47 3.26
N ARG A 211 17.33 -11.47 3.99
CA ARG A 211 15.93 -11.37 4.39
C ARG A 211 15.48 -9.92 4.47
N LEU A 212 14.19 -9.68 4.36
CA LEU A 212 13.60 -8.40 4.68
C LEU A 212 13.79 -8.12 6.18
N ARG A 213 14.32 -6.94 6.49
CA ARG A 213 14.59 -6.54 7.87
C ARG A 213 13.28 -6.42 8.66
N PRO A 214 13.09 -7.21 9.73
CA PRO A 214 11.96 -7.02 10.63
C PRO A 214 11.97 -5.60 11.20
N GLY A 215 10.82 -4.95 11.25
CA GLY A 215 10.73 -3.56 11.70
C GLY A 215 10.99 -2.50 10.63
N HIS A 216 11.45 -2.85 9.42
CA HIS A 216 11.55 -1.92 8.30
C HIS A 216 10.15 -1.45 7.84
N PRO A 217 9.98 -0.20 7.37
CA PRO A 217 8.70 0.30 6.85
C PRO A 217 8.05 -0.62 5.80
N TYR A 218 8.83 -1.27 4.94
CA TYR A 218 8.29 -2.23 3.96
C TYR A 218 7.66 -3.45 4.62
N TYR A 219 8.23 -3.97 5.71
CA TYR A 219 7.63 -5.07 6.45
C TYR A 219 6.21 -4.71 6.93
N TYR A 220 6.03 -3.53 7.52
CA TYR A 220 4.73 -3.04 7.96
C TYR A 220 3.76 -2.79 6.79
N GLN A 221 4.27 -2.32 5.66
CA GLN A 221 3.49 -2.17 4.44
C GLN A 221 2.92 -3.52 4.00
N LEU A 222 3.76 -4.57 3.95
CA LEU A 222 3.36 -5.91 3.55
C LEU A 222 2.32 -6.53 4.50
N ILE A 223 2.50 -6.36 5.81
CA ILE A 223 1.51 -6.78 6.82
C ILE A 223 0.17 -6.08 6.57
N ALA A 224 0.19 -4.78 6.31
CA ALA A 224 -1.05 -4.04 6.02
C ALA A 224 -1.70 -4.47 4.71
N LEU A 225 -0.93 -4.76 3.67
CA LEU A 225 -1.44 -5.29 2.40
C LEU A 225 -2.18 -6.61 2.62
N MET A 226 -1.54 -7.57 3.29
CA MET A 226 -2.17 -8.88 3.58
C MET A 226 -3.42 -8.75 4.42
N GLY A 227 -3.35 -7.93 5.47
CA GLY A 227 -4.47 -7.80 6.40
C GLY A 227 -5.68 -7.06 5.85
N ILE A 228 -5.49 -6.07 4.94
CA ILE A 228 -6.58 -5.33 4.31
C ILE A 228 -7.22 -6.17 3.20
N LEU A 229 -6.40 -6.87 2.40
CA LEU A 229 -6.87 -7.70 1.28
C LEU A 229 -7.37 -9.08 1.74
N ASP A 230 -7.07 -9.48 2.98
CA ASP A 230 -7.37 -10.81 3.53
C ASP A 230 -6.79 -11.93 2.66
N LEU A 231 -5.55 -11.74 2.17
CA LEU A 231 -4.85 -12.73 1.37
C LEU A 231 -3.78 -13.46 2.19
N PRO A 232 -3.51 -14.75 1.87
CA PRO A 232 -2.68 -15.61 2.69
C PRO A 232 -1.19 -15.25 2.66
N GLY A 233 -0.74 -14.47 1.66
CA GLY A 233 0.66 -14.12 1.54
C GLY A 233 0.92 -12.96 0.59
N VAL A 234 2.13 -12.40 0.75
CA VAL A 234 2.66 -11.35 -0.10
C VAL A 234 4.10 -11.67 -0.48
N ASP A 235 4.42 -11.54 -1.75
CA ASP A 235 5.78 -11.57 -2.24
C ASP A 235 6.30 -10.14 -2.37
N ILE A 236 7.41 -9.86 -1.68
CA ILE A 236 8.20 -8.67 -1.98
C ILE A 236 9.25 -9.04 -3.03
N CYS A 237 9.23 -8.33 -4.15
CA CYS A 237 10.24 -8.44 -5.19
C CYS A 237 11.10 -7.18 -5.20
N ILE A 238 12.35 -7.29 -4.79
CA ILE A 238 13.29 -6.16 -4.77
C ILE A 238 14.24 -6.31 -5.93
N MET A 239 14.19 -5.37 -6.87
CA MET A 239 15.06 -5.32 -8.03
C MET A 239 16.19 -4.31 -7.84
N LYS A 240 17.41 -4.74 -8.08
CA LYS A 240 18.64 -3.96 -8.09
C LYS A 240 19.35 -4.24 -9.41
N ASN A 241 19.42 -3.25 -10.29
CA ASN A 241 19.95 -3.46 -11.65
C ASN A 241 19.29 -4.66 -12.35
N GLU A 242 20.09 -5.70 -12.67
CA GLU A 242 19.61 -6.93 -13.29
C GLU A 242 19.19 -8.02 -12.29
N GLU A 243 19.55 -7.88 -11.03
CA GLU A 243 19.28 -8.86 -9.98
C GLU A 243 17.94 -8.60 -9.32
N ILE A 244 17.25 -9.69 -8.94
CA ILE A 244 16.05 -9.62 -8.11
C ILE A 244 16.23 -10.46 -6.85
N TYR A 245 15.62 -9.98 -5.78
CA TYR A 245 15.43 -10.72 -4.55
C TYR A 245 13.93 -10.89 -4.33
N ILE A 246 13.48 -12.10 -4.03
CA ILE A 246 12.08 -12.40 -3.76
C ILE A 246 12.00 -13.06 -2.38
N GLU A 247 11.09 -12.57 -1.56
CA GLU A 247 10.74 -13.17 -0.27
C GLU A 247 9.24 -13.20 -0.11
N ARG A 248 8.69 -14.36 0.28
CA ARG A 248 7.26 -14.52 0.60
C ARG A 248 7.05 -14.40 2.10
N LEU A 249 6.20 -13.47 2.50
CA LEU A 249 5.66 -13.39 3.83
C LEU A 249 4.27 -14.04 3.84
N ILE A 250 4.02 -14.80 4.91
CA ILE A 250 2.72 -15.43 5.14
C ILE A 250 1.92 -14.55 6.10
N ASN A 251 0.64 -14.44 5.87
CA ASN A 251 -0.25 -13.64 6.69
C ASN A 251 -0.33 -14.22 8.11
N ASP A 252 -0.11 -13.36 9.10
CA ASP A 252 -0.39 -13.63 10.50
C ASP A 252 -1.40 -12.58 10.98
N GLU A 253 -2.63 -13.02 11.17
CA GLU A 253 -3.74 -12.16 11.58
C GLU A 253 -3.45 -11.45 12.92
N ASN A 254 -2.72 -12.07 13.84
CA ASN A 254 -2.38 -11.46 15.11
C ASN A 254 -1.40 -10.31 14.94
N VAL A 255 -0.45 -10.44 14.01
CA VAL A 255 0.49 -9.36 13.68
C VAL A 255 -0.27 -8.18 13.07
N TRP A 256 -1.14 -8.45 12.09
CA TRP A 256 -1.96 -7.38 11.51
C TRP A 256 -2.88 -6.74 12.55
N PHE A 257 -3.57 -7.53 13.36
CA PHE A 257 -4.42 -7.01 14.42
C PHE A 257 -3.65 -6.07 15.37
N THR A 258 -2.44 -6.47 15.76
CA THR A 258 -1.57 -5.66 16.63
C THR A 258 -1.18 -4.35 15.97
N VAL A 259 -0.69 -4.40 14.71
CA VAL A 259 -0.26 -3.22 13.95
C VAL A 259 -1.45 -2.28 13.69
N LYS A 260 -2.60 -2.83 13.32
CA LYS A 260 -3.84 -2.09 13.10
C LYS A 260 -4.29 -1.36 14.36
N ASN A 261 -4.35 -2.07 15.49
CA ASN A 261 -4.75 -1.47 16.77
C ASN A 261 -3.77 -0.38 17.22
N GLN A 262 -2.47 -0.60 17.09
CA GLN A 262 -1.48 0.44 17.38
C GLN A 262 -1.69 1.67 16.52
N THR A 263 -1.97 1.49 15.22
CA THR A 263 -2.26 2.57 14.28
C THR A 263 -3.50 3.33 14.71
N VAL A 264 -4.59 2.63 14.99
CA VAL A 264 -5.87 3.21 15.43
C VAL A 264 -5.74 3.93 16.77
N GLN A 265 -5.16 3.27 17.79
CA GLN A 265 -5.00 3.86 19.12
C GLN A 265 -4.14 5.12 19.09
N ARG A 266 -3.06 5.13 18.32
CA ARG A 266 -2.18 6.31 18.20
C ARG A 266 -2.85 7.47 17.49
N CYS A 267 -3.74 7.17 16.55
CA CYS A 267 -4.63 8.18 16.00
C CYS A 267 -5.60 8.70 17.07
N ASN A 268 -6.20 7.86 17.89
CA ASN A 268 -7.23 8.21 18.88
C ASN A 268 -6.69 8.88 20.16
N LEU A 269 -5.56 8.40 20.70
CA LEU A 269 -5.04 8.82 22.02
C LEU A 269 -4.61 10.28 22.13
N ARG A 270 -4.45 11.01 21.02
CA ARG A 270 -3.94 12.38 21.07
C ARG A 270 -4.97 13.45 20.71
N LEU A 271 -6.16 13.05 20.35
CA LEU A 271 -7.21 14.00 20.00
C LEU A 271 -8.13 14.35 21.16
N SER A 272 -8.22 13.49 22.17
CA SER A 272 -8.87 13.85 23.43
C SER A 272 -8.21 15.04 24.14
N ASN A 273 -6.94 15.36 23.83
CA ASN A 273 -6.21 16.46 24.45
C ASN A 273 -6.13 17.75 23.60
N HIS A 274 -6.58 17.75 22.34
CA HIS A 274 -6.41 18.91 21.45
C HIS A 274 -7.70 19.41 20.77
N THR A 275 -8.85 18.92 21.12
CA THR A 275 -10.15 19.26 20.51
C THR A 275 -10.55 20.74 20.66
N VAL A 276 -9.77 21.57 21.35
CA VAL A 276 -10.12 22.97 21.64
C VAL A 276 -9.37 23.99 20.76
N PHE A 277 -8.29 23.63 20.08
CA PHE A 277 -7.42 24.64 19.44
C PHE A 277 -7.46 24.72 17.91
N ALA A 278 -8.00 23.75 17.21
CA ALA A 278 -7.97 23.70 15.73
C ALA A 278 -9.07 24.50 15.03
N TYR A 279 -10.00 25.11 15.76
CA TYR A 279 -11.18 25.76 15.18
C TYR A 279 -10.96 27.16 14.61
N ARG A 280 -9.79 27.76 14.65
CA ARG A 280 -9.65 29.22 14.36
C ARG A 280 -8.62 29.69 13.35
N SER A 281 -7.82 28.86 12.71
CA SER A 281 -6.96 29.42 11.66
C SER A 281 -6.52 28.38 10.62
N THR A 282 -6.88 28.63 9.38
CA THR A 282 -6.56 27.92 8.13
C THR A 282 -7.46 26.72 7.81
N ALA A 283 -8.66 27.06 7.45
CA ALA A 283 -9.78 26.19 7.13
C ALA A 283 -9.67 25.56 5.74
N ILE A 284 -8.80 24.65 5.40
CA ILE A 284 -9.10 23.78 4.24
C ILE A 284 -8.26 22.47 4.22
N MET A 285 -7.07 22.41 4.84
CA MET A 285 -6.24 21.20 4.77
C MET A 285 -5.98 20.48 6.10
N LEU A 286 -6.12 21.12 7.23
CA LEU A 286 -5.91 20.52 8.57
C LEU A 286 -7.16 19.81 9.09
N ASP A 287 -8.34 20.24 8.67
CA ASP A 287 -9.63 19.67 9.07
C ASP A 287 -9.78 18.19 8.74
N SER A 288 -9.11 17.71 7.68
CA SER A 288 -9.31 16.36 7.18
C SER A 288 -8.71 15.28 8.08
N PHE A 289 -7.55 15.53 8.69
CA PHE A 289 -6.89 14.53 9.53
C PHE A 289 -7.37 14.59 10.99
N ASP A 290 -7.57 15.78 11.51
CA ASP A 290 -8.13 15.99 12.85
C ASP A 290 -9.57 15.46 12.94
N LEU A 291 -10.33 15.54 11.83
CA LEU A 291 -11.67 15.01 11.76
C LEU A 291 -11.74 13.48 11.66
N LEU A 292 -10.84 12.87 10.89
CA LEU A 292 -10.71 11.41 10.79
C LEU A 292 -10.60 10.75 12.16
N VAL A 293 -10.04 11.44 13.11
CA VAL A 293 -9.67 10.93 14.40
C VAL A 293 -10.65 11.34 15.49
N SER A 294 -11.35 12.47 15.35
CA SER A 294 -12.41 12.87 16.28
C SER A 294 -13.70 12.05 16.13
N ILE A 295 -13.81 11.24 15.06
CA ILE A 295 -15.01 10.47 14.72
C ILE A 295 -15.08 9.12 15.47
N PHE A 296 -13.98 8.64 16.01
CA PHE A 296 -13.91 7.34 16.71
C PHE A 296 -13.52 7.49 18.18
N PRO A 297 -14.37 7.99 19.07
CA PRO A 297 -14.21 7.74 20.49
C PRO A 297 -14.66 6.28 20.78
N PHE A 298 -13.79 5.50 21.35
CA PHE A 298 -14.18 4.28 22.05
C PHE A 298 -14.69 4.61 23.45
#